data_bb46f89824ed53e1ca5130c7a07a888f
#
_entry.id   bb46f89824ed53e1ca5130c7a07a888f
#
_cell.length_a   1.000
_cell.length_b   1.000
_cell.length_c   1.000
_cell.angle_alpha   90.00
_cell.angle_beta   90.00
_cell.angle_gamma   90.00
#
_symmetry.space_group_name_H-M   'P 1'
#
loop_
_entity.id
_entity.type
_entity.pdbx_description
1 polymer ?
#
loop_
_entity_poly.entity_id
_entity_poly.type
_entity_poly.pdbx_seq_one_letter_code
_entity_poly.pdbx_strand_id
1 'polypeptide(L)'
;MAERRAASTHRFDTIHSPHYDENWGAVSPSHAAFVARLAGLVRRGGAVLDAACGTGKYWPALLAAGLRITGVDQSAGMLAQARRKHPEVPSRLLALQDLATLPERFDGLLCADALEYVAPEDWPVVTAGFARVLRERAPAYVTVELPDGPLPPPADPRQVPGEVTEGGGYHYYPPRHLVRGWLEAAGFAVIEEADADSYWHLLLTRGPAARPG
;
A
#
# COMPACT_ATOMS: atom_id res chain seq x y z
N MET A 1 -11.27 15.75 6.36
CA MET A 1 -11.13 14.34 5.93
C MET A 1 -11.35 14.21 4.43
N ALA A 2 -12.58 14.32 3.95
CA ALA A 2 -12.88 14.23 2.52
C ALA A 2 -12.03 15.15 1.64
N GLU A 3 -11.77 16.37 2.09
CA GLU A 3 -10.96 17.36 1.38
C GLU A 3 -9.49 16.95 1.23
N ARG A 4 -8.86 16.37 2.28
CA ARG A 4 -7.46 15.89 2.20
C ARG A 4 -7.33 14.74 1.20
N ARG A 5 -8.26 13.77 1.23
CA ARG A 5 -8.29 12.67 0.27
C ARG A 5 -8.49 13.17 -1.15
N ALA A 6 -9.45 14.08 -1.35
CA ALA A 6 -9.70 14.68 -2.65
C ALA A 6 -8.48 15.44 -3.20
N ALA A 7 -7.78 16.19 -2.35
CA ALA A 7 -6.57 16.91 -2.72
C ALA A 7 -5.44 15.95 -3.12
N SER A 8 -5.20 14.88 -2.35
CA SER A 8 -4.22 13.85 -2.67
C SER A 8 -4.56 13.17 -4.00
N THR A 9 -5.80 12.70 -4.17
CA THR A 9 -6.26 12.08 -5.42
C THR A 9 -6.06 13.01 -6.62
N HIS A 10 -6.45 14.29 -6.48
CA HIS A 10 -6.29 15.28 -7.55
C HIS A 10 -4.82 15.46 -7.95
N ARG A 11 -3.90 15.50 -7.00
CA ARG A 11 -2.46 15.61 -7.30
C ARG A 11 -1.96 14.41 -8.10
N PHE A 12 -2.33 13.19 -7.69
CA PHE A 12 -1.95 11.98 -8.43
C PHE A 12 -2.60 11.92 -9.81
N ASP A 13 -3.84 12.36 -9.96
CA ASP A 13 -4.53 12.37 -11.25
C ASP A 13 -3.92 13.36 -12.24
N THR A 14 -3.55 14.56 -11.78
CA THR A 14 -3.26 15.68 -12.69
C THR A 14 -1.79 16.07 -12.73
N ILE A 15 -1.07 15.97 -11.60
CA ILE A 15 0.32 16.43 -11.48
C ILE A 15 1.30 15.28 -11.63
N HIS A 16 1.07 14.18 -10.91
CA HIS A 16 2.06 13.09 -10.84
C HIS A 16 1.87 12.06 -11.97
N SER A 17 0.64 11.65 -12.27
CA SER A 17 0.41 10.54 -13.20
C SER A 17 1.07 10.71 -14.58
N PRO A 18 1.14 11.88 -15.22
CA PRO A 18 1.75 12.01 -16.54
C PRO A 18 3.24 11.66 -16.58
N HIS A 19 3.96 11.92 -15.48
CA HIS A 19 5.42 11.77 -15.38
C HIS A 19 5.84 10.82 -14.25
N TYR A 20 4.91 10.05 -13.71
CA TYR A 20 5.18 9.22 -12.54
C TYR A 20 6.30 8.21 -12.78
N ASP A 21 6.26 7.49 -13.90
CA ASP A 21 7.25 6.46 -14.20
C ASP A 21 8.65 7.05 -14.49
N GLU A 22 8.72 8.27 -15.02
CA GLU A 22 9.98 8.98 -15.25
C GLU A 22 10.66 9.36 -13.92
N ASN A 23 9.86 9.77 -12.93
CA ASN A 23 10.37 10.26 -11.65
C ASN A 23 10.49 9.16 -10.58
N TRP A 24 9.55 8.21 -10.55
CA TRP A 24 9.41 7.22 -9.48
C TRP A 24 9.17 5.78 -9.99
N GLY A 25 9.28 5.54 -11.28
CA GLY A 25 9.04 4.21 -11.87
C GLY A 25 10.14 3.18 -11.56
N ALA A 26 11.32 3.63 -11.10
CA ALA A 26 12.39 2.72 -10.72
C ALA A 26 12.02 1.90 -9.46
N VAL A 27 12.32 0.61 -9.51
CA VAL A 27 12.18 -0.30 -8.35
C VAL A 27 13.53 -0.40 -7.66
N SER A 28 13.60 -0.01 -6.40
CA SER A 28 14.84 -0.13 -5.62
C SER A 28 15.18 -1.60 -5.33
N PRO A 29 16.48 -1.91 -5.06
CA PRO A 29 16.88 -3.27 -4.71
C PRO A 29 16.12 -3.87 -3.53
N SER A 30 15.81 -3.07 -2.51
CA SER A 30 15.08 -3.52 -1.33
C SER A 30 13.63 -3.85 -1.66
N HIS A 31 12.92 -2.97 -2.40
CA HIS A 31 11.57 -3.26 -2.89
C HIS A 31 11.56 -4.53 -3.76
N ALA A 32 12.50 -4.67 -4.68
CA ALA A 32 12.60 -5.86 -5.53
C ALA A 32 12.78 -7.15 -4.71
N ALA A 33 13.63 -7.11 -3.67
CA ALA A 33 13.86 -8.24 -2.79
C ALA A 33 12.59 -8.64 -2.01
N PHE A 34 11.88 -7.67 -1.44
CA PHE A 34 10.63 -7.94 -0.69
C PHE A 34 9.48 -8.39 -1.61
N VAL A 35 9.36 -7.82 -2.82
CA VAL A 35 8.40 -8.30 -3.83
C VAL A 35 8.70 -9.75 -4.23
N ALA A 36 9.97 -10.10 -4.43
CA ALA A 36 10.36 -11.48 -4.73
C ALA A 36 10.05 -12.44 -3.56
N ARG A 37 10.24 -12.01 -2.30
CA ARG A 37 9.87 -12.79 -1.11
C ARG A 37 8.36 -12.99 -1.02
N LEU A 38 7.57 -11.93 -1.19
CA LEU A 38 6.11 -12.04 -1.28
C LEU A 38 5.72 -13.06 -2.35
N ALA A 39 6.27 -12.94 -3.56
CA ALA A 39 5.98 -13.83 -4.66
C ALA A 39 6.35 -15.29 -4.35
N GLY A 40 7.46 -15.52 -3.65
CA GLY A 40 7.89 -16.86 -3.22
C GLY A 40 6.99 -17.50 -2.17
N LEU A 41 6.26 -16.71 -1.38
CA LEU A 41 5.31 -17.21 -0.37
C LEU A 41 3.93 -17.48 -0.95
N VAL A 42 3.56 -16.85 -2.05
CA VAL A 42 2.29 -17.08 -2.74
C VAL A 42 2.43 -18.31 -3.64
N ARG A 43 1.47 -19.24 -3.57
CA ARG A 43 1.47 -20.41 -4.49
C ARG A 43 1.44 -19.96 -5.95
N ARG A 44 2.10 -20.70 -6.84
CA ARG A 44 2.06 -20.43 -8.27
C ARG A 44 0.62 -20.38 -8.80
N GLY A 45 0.31 -19.39 -9.62
CA GLY A 45 -1.06 -19.11 -10.09
C GLY A 45 -1.97 -18.52 -9.00
N GLY A 46 -1.42 -18.18 -7.82
CA GLY A 46 -2.16 -17.48 -6.75
C GLY A 46 -2.56 -16.08 -7.16
N ALA A 47 -3.62 -15.57 -6.57
CA ALA A 47 -4.13 -14.22 -6.80
C ALA A 47 -3.52 -13.23 -5.81
N VAL A 48 -2.92 -12.16 -6.30
CA VAL A 48 -2.35 -11.06 -5.50
C VAL A 48 -3.13 -9.79 -5.75
N LEU A 49 -3.53 -9.13 -4.67
CA LEU A 49 -4.04 -7.76 -4.72
C LEU A 49 -2.85 -6.80 -4.62
N ASP A 50 -2.72 -5.91 -5.59
CA ASP A 50 -1.84 -4.74 -5.49
C ASP A 50 -2.71 -3.54 -5.09
N ALA A 51 -2.65 -3.20 -3.80
CA ALA A 51 -3.46 -2.16 -3.17
C ALA A 51 -2.72 -0.83 -3.22
N ALA A 52 -3.31 0.18 -3.86
CA ALA A 52 -2.68 1.42 -4.31
C ALA A 52 -1.59 1.15 -5.35
N CYS A 53 -1.95 0.45 -6.42
CA CYS A 53 -1.02 -0.07 -7.42
C CYS A 53 -0.34 1.01 -8.29
N GLY A 54 -0.82 2.24 -8.25
CA GLY A 54 -0.30 3.31 -9.07
C GLY A 54 -0.29 2.95 -10.55
N THR A 55 0.86 3.06 -11.17
CA THR A 55 1.09 2.72 -12.58
C THR A 55 1.45 1.24 -12.81
N GLY A 56 1.40 0.40 -11.77
CA GLY A 56 1.70 -1.03 -11.87
C GLY A 56 3.20 -1.36 -11.94
N LYS A 57 4.07 -0.55 -11.33
CA LYS A 57 5.53 -0.73 -11.45
C LYS A 57 6.06 -2.08 -10.93
N TYR A 58 5.35 -2.74 -10.02
CA TYR A 58 5.73 -4.05 -9.47
C TYR A 58 5.15 -5.24 -10.24
N TRP A 59 4.20 -5.01 -11.16
CA TRP A 59 3.50 -6.09 -11.89
C TRP A 59 4.40 -6.96 -12.75
N PRO A 60 5.44 -6.44 -13.44
CA PRO A 60 6.35 -7.29 -14.19
C PRO A 60 6.98 -8.40 -13.34
N ALA A 61 7.41 -8.09 -12.12
CA ALA A 61 8.02 -9.07 -11.22
C ALA A 61 7.02 -10.13 -10.74
N LEU A 62 5.80 -9.72 -10.38
CA LEU A 62 4.74 -10.63 -9.94
C LEU A 62 4.23 -11.52 -11.08
N LEU A 63 4.08 -10.98 -12.31
CA LEU A 63 3.70 -11.74 -13.50
C LEU A 63 4.78 -12.76 -13.87
N ALA A 64 6.06 -12.37 -13.82
CA ALA A 64 7.18 -13.28 -14.07
C ALA A 64 7.23 -14.45 -13.07
N ALA A 65 6.77 -14.22 -11.85
CA ALA A 65 6.60 -15.29 -10.83
C ALA A 65 5.37 -16.18 -11.09
N GLY A 66 4.60 -15.92 -12.14
CA GLY A 66 3.41 -16.69 -12.52
C GLY A 66 2.20 -16.43 -11.65
N LEU A 67 2.09 -15.25 -11.05
CA LEU A 67 0.96 -14.85 -10.21
C LEU A 67 -0.11 -14.13 -11.03
N ARG A 68 -1.34 -14.16 -10.56
CA ARG A 68 -2.45 -13.38 -11.12
C ARG A 68 -2.62 -12.12 -10.27
N ILE A 69 -2.69 -10.97 -10.92
CA ILE A 69 -2.75 -9.68 -10.23
C ILE A 69 -4.11 -9.04 -10.43
N THR A 70 -4.60 -8.39 -9.40
CA THR A 70 -5.67 -7.38 -9.47
C THR A 70 -5.12 -6.11 -8.85
N GLY A 71 -5.10 -5.01 -9.60
CA GLY A 71 -4.70 -3.70 -9.08
C GLY A 71 -5.89 -2.90 -8.61
N VAL A 72 -5.72 -2.13 -7.53
CA VAL A 72 -6.67 -1.08 -7.12
C VAL A 72 -5.91 0.20 -6.81
N ASP A 73 -6.47 1.33 -7.20
CA ASP A 73 -5.93 2.66 -6.90
C ASP A 73 -7.06 3.68 -6.85
N GLN A 74 -6.91 4.74 -6.05
CA GLN A 74 -7.88 5.83 -6.00
C GLN A 74 -7.72 6.84 -7.13
N SER A 75 -6.60 6.82 -7.86
CA SER A 75 -6.29 7.73 -8.95
C SER A 75 -6.66 7.11 -10.30
N ALA A 76 -7.59 7.75 -11.01
CA ALA A 76 -7.96 7.35 -12.36
C ALA A 76 -6.80 7.57 -13.35
N GLY A 77 -5.99 8.63 -13.14
CA GLY A 77 -4.82 8.94 -13.95
C GLY A 77 -3.75 7.87 -13.83
N MET A 78 -3.44 7.40 -12.61
CA MET A 78 -2.50 6.31 -12.36
C MET A 78 -2.98 5.02 -13.02
N LEU A 79 -4.24 4.67 -12.84
CA LEU A 79 -4.83 3.48 -13.46
C LEU A 79 -4.84 3.53 -14.99
N ALA A 80 -5.01 4.71 -15.58
CA ALA A 80 -4.92 4.85 -17.04
C ALA A 80 -3.52 4.50 -17.55
N GLN A 81 -2.46 4.87 -16.81
CA GLN A 81 -1.09 4.47 -17.10
C GLN A 81 -0.89 2.96 -16.93
N ALA A 82 -1.36 2.40 -15.82
CA ALA A 82 -1.27 0.96 -15.55
C ALA A 82 -1.92 0.12 -16.65
N ARG A 83 -3.15 0.47 -17.05
CA ARG A 83 -3.91 -0.21 -18.12
C ARG A 83 -3.23 -0.12 -19.49
N ARG A 84 -2.56 0.99 -19.76
CA ARG A 84 -1.82 1.15 -21.01
C ARG A 84 -0.59 0.25 -21.07
N LYS A 85 0.12 0.09 -19.94
CA LYS A 85 1.32 -0.75 -19.84
C LYS A 85 1.00 -2.24 -19.72
N HIS A 86 -0.08 -2.57 -19.04
CA HIS A 86 -0.48 -3.91 -18.64
C HIS A 86 -1.98 -4.14 -18.88
N PRO A 87 -2.44 -4.13 -20.15
CA PRO A 87 -3.86 -4.29 -20.47
C PRO A 87 -4.44 -5.64 -20.03
N GLU A 88 -3.59 -6.64 -19.79
CA GLU A 88 -3.96 -7.97 -19.30
C GLU A 88 -4.26 -8.01 -17.80
N VAL A 89 -3.85 -6.98 -17.04
CA VAL A 89 -4.06 -6.95 -15.58
C VAL A 89 -5.35 -6.21 -15.24
N PRO A 90 -6.34 -6.86 -14.62
CA PRO A 90 -7.54 -6.18 -14.18
C PRO A 90 -7.22 -5.14 -13.10
N SER A 91 -7.77 -3.94 -13.27
CA SER A 91 -7.60 -2.86 -12.31
C SER A 91 -8.90 -2.10 -12.06
N ARG A 92 -9.11 -1.63 -10.82
CA ARG A 92 -10.34 -0.96 -10.38
C ARG A 92 -10.02 0.36 -9.66
N LEU A 93 -10.86 1.36 -9.89
CA LEU A 93 -10.84 2.60 -9.14
C LEU A 93 -11.43 2.35 -7.75
N LEU A 94 -10.56 2.32 -6.73
CA LEU A 94 -10.95 2.01 -5.36
C LEU A 94 -9.92 2.58 -4.39
N ALA A 95 -10.37 3.26 -3.35
CA ALA A 95 -9.50 3.73 -2.28
C ALA A 95 -9.15 2.60 -1.29
N LEU A 96 -8.02 2.73 -0.57
CA LEU A 96 -7.61 1.75 0.44
C LEU A 96 -8.65 1.56 1.55
N GLN A 97 -9.38 2.62 1.92
CA GLN A 97 -10.44 2.59 2.92
C GLN A 97 -11.63 1.73 2.51
N ASP A 98 -11.81 1.51 1.22
CA ASP A 98 -12.96 0.80 0.65
C ASP A 98 -12.64 -0.67 0.29
N LEU A 99 -11.44 -1.15 0.60
CA LEU A 99 -10.99 -2.51 0.27
C LEU A 99 -11.96 -3.60 0.77
N ALA A 100 -12.60 -3.37 1.92
CA ALA A 100 -13.57 -4.31 2.48
C ALA A 100 -14.79 -4.57 1.58
N THR A 101 -15.04 -3.71 0.58
CA THR A 101 -16.13 -3.86 -0.40
C THR A 101 -15.82 -4.88 -1.49
N LEU A 102 -14.55 -5.26 -1.67
CA LEU A 102 -14.16 -6.28 -2.62
C LEU A 102 -14.74 -7.65 -2.20
N PRO A 103 -15.48 -8.33 -3.09
CA PRO A 103 -16.04 -9.64 -2.78
C PRO A 103 -14.97 -10.75 -2.80
N GLU A 104 -13.87 -10.52 -3.50
CA GLU A 104 -12.81 -11.51 -3.70
C GLU A 104 -11.93 -11.67 -2.45
N ARG A 105 -11.22 -12.82 -2.40
CA ARG A 105 -10.14 -13.12 -1.46
C ARG A 105 -8.88 -13.45 -2.22
N PHE A 106 -7.77 -12.89 -1.76
CA PHE A 106 -6.47 -12.99 -2.41
C PHE A 106 -5.54 -13.93 -1.63
N ASP A 107 -4.61 -14.54 -2.36
CA ASP A 107 -3.56 -15.41 -1.83
C ASP A 107 -2.32 -14.59 -1.37
N GLY A 108 -2.29 -13.30 -1.67
CA GLY A 108 -1.27 -12.34 -1.23
C GLY A 108 -1.71 -10.90 -1.45
N LEU A 109 -1.03 -9.96 -0.78
CA LEU A 109 -1.27 -8.52 -0.92
C LEU A 109 0.06 -7.77 -1.01
N LEU A 110 0.11 -6.80 -1.91
CA LEU A 110 1.14 -5.78 -2.00
C LEU A 110 0.52 -4.41 -1.72
N CYS A 111 1.16 -3.59 -0.90
CA CYS A 111 0.84 -2.17 -0.75
C CYS A 111 2.15 -1.42 -0.47
N ALA A 112 2.77 -0.90 -1.51
CA ALA A 112 4.06 -0.22 -1.42
C ALA A 112 3.96 1.23 -1.90
N ASP A 113 4.72 2.12 -1.28
CA ASP A 113 4.84 3.55 -1.60
C ASP A 113 3.48 4.27 -1.63
N ALA A 114 2.64 4.02 -0.60
CA ALA A 114 1.27 4.53 -0.59
C ALA A 114 0.73 4.88 0.81
N LEU A 115 1.20 4.22 1.86
CA LEU A 115 0.63 4.37 3.20
C LEU A 115 0.95 5.72 3.83
N GLU A 116 1.96 6.43 3.35
CA GLU A 116 2.29 7.80 3.71
C GLU A 116 1.20 8.83 3.34
N TYR A 117 0.30 8.47 2.43
CA TYR A 117 -0.84 9.30 2.03
C TYR A 117 -2.13 8.97 2.79
N VAL A 118 -2.07 7.98 3.69
CA VAL A 118 -3.21 7.56 4.52
C VAL A 118 -3.25 8.39 5.80
N ALA A 119 -4.37 9.06 6.04
CA ALA A 119 -4.56 9.85 7.26
C ALA A 119 -4.58 8.94 8.51
N PRO A 120 -4.11 9.43 9.69
CA PRO A 120 -4.00 8.64 10.92
C PRO A 120 -5.27 7.88 11.29
N GLU A 121 -6.41 8.52 11.14
CA GLU A 121 -7.72 7.98 11.45
C GLU A 121 -8.18 6.86 10.51
N ASP A 122 -7.59 6.76 9.32
CA ASP A 122 -7.93 5.75 8.32
C ASP A 122 -7.10 4.46 8.47
N TRP A 123 -5.97 4.51 9.14
CA TRP A 123 -5.08 3.36 9.30
C TRP A 123 -5.77 2.10 9.86
N PRO A 124 -6.61 2.18 10.92
CA PRO A 124 -7.34 1.01 11.40
C PRO A 124 -8.27 0.40 10.35
N VAL A 125 -8.94 1.24 9.54
CA VAL A 125 -9.84 0.79 8.47
C VAL A 125 -9.06 0.13 7.34
N VAL A 126 -7.93 0.74 6.95
CA VAL A 126 -7.06 0.22 5.88
C VAL A 126 -6.46 -1.13 6.26
N THR A 127 -5.88 -1.26 7.46
CA THR A 127 -5.30 -2.52 7.94
C THR A 127 -6.35 -3.62 8.11
N ALA A 128 -7.54 -3.29 8.62
CA ALA A 128 -8.66 -4.22 8.66
C ALA A 128 -9.13 -4.62 7.24
N GLY A 129 -9.10 -3.67 6.29
CA GLY A 129 -9.37 -3.92 4.87
C GLY A 129 -8.40 -4.92 4.26
N PHE A 130 -7.09 -4.80 4.54
CA PHE A 130 -6.09 -5.78 4.12
C PHE A 130 -6.41 -7.18 4.64
N ALA A 131 -6.71 -7.30 5.94
CA ALA A 131 -7.09 -8.58 6.51
C ALA A 131 -8.38 -9.14 5.91
N ARG A 132 -9.35 -8.28 5.60
CA ARG A 132 -10.64 -8.67 5.02
C ARG A 132 -10.50 -9.26 3.62
N VAL A 133 -9.60 -8.75 2.80
CA VAL A 133 -9.40 -9.21 1.41
C VAL A 133 -8.43 -10.37 1.29
N LEU A 134 -7.66 -10.69 2.32
CA LEU A 134 -6.73 -11.81 2.31
C LEU A 134 -7.38 -13.11 2.78
N ARG A 135 -6.91 -14.23 2.25
CA ARG A 135 -7.14 -15.56 2.83
C ARG A 135 -6.36 -15.71 4.13
N GLU A 136 -6.77 -16.65 4.98
CA GLU A 136 -5.99 -17.02 6.17
C GLU A 136 -4.58 -17.46 5.79
N ARG A 137 -3.60 -17.07 6.57
CA ARG A 137 -2.17 -17.36 6.36
C ARG A 137 -1.58 -16.77 5.07
N ALA A 138 -2.33 -15.95 4.34
CA ALA A 138 -1.82 -15.29 3.17
C ALA A 138 -0.75 -14.24 3.57
N PRO A 139 0.35 -14.13 2.80
CA PRO A 139 1.37 -13.11 3.02
C PRO A 139 0.89 -11.73 2.53
N ALA A 140 1.42 -10.69 3.16
CA ALA A 140 1.31 -9.31 2.67
C ALA A 140 2.69 -8.65 2.74
N TYR A 141 3.00 -7.83 1.73
CA TYR A 141 4.13 -6.92 1.79
C TYR A 141 3.61 -5.50 1.78
N VAL A 142 4.01 -4.72 2.78
CA VAL A 142 3.67 -3.30 2.90
C VAL A 142 4.92 -2.47 3.20
N THR A 143 4.93 -1.20 2.77
CA THR A 143 5.96 -0.24 3.15
C THR A 143 5.34 0.90 3.93
N VAL A 144 6.14 1.44 4.86
CA VAL A 144 5.84 2.66 5.59
C VAL A 144 7.01 3.60 5.36
N GLU A 145 6.75 4.77 4.79
CA GLU A 145 7.79 5.77 4.55
C GLU A 145 8.39 6.25 5.87
N LEU A 146 9.72 6.39 5.88
CA LEU A 146 10.48 6.93 7.01
C LEU A 146 10.90 8.36 6.69
N PRO A 147 10.81 9.29 7.65
CA PRO A 147 11.27 10.65 7.41
C PRO A 147 12.79 10.70 7.27
N ASP A 148 13.30 11.52 6.36
CA ASP A 148 14.73 11.73 6.12
C ASP A 148 15.44 12.53 7.24
N GLY A 149 14.72 12.90 8.29
CA GLY A 149 15.23 13.67 9.43
C GLY A 149 14.15 14.03 10.44
N PRO A 150 14.44 14.97 11.36
CA PRO A 150 13.44 15.44 12.30
C PRO A 150 12.24 16.05 11.58
N LEU A 151 11.05 15.60 11.95
CA LEU A 151 9.81 16.16 11.41
C LEU A 151 9.62 17.62 11.88
N PRO A 152 9.10 18.51 11.02
CA PRO A 152 8.76 19.86 11.44
C PRO A 152 7.68 19.83 12.53
N PRO A 153 7.64 20.85 13.42
CA PRO A 153 6.56 20.95 14.37
C PRO A 153 5.20 21.07 13.63
N PRO A 154 4.10 20.59 14.22
CA PRO A 154 2.79 20.71 13.62
C PRO A 154 2.47 22.15 13.25
N ALA A 155 2.07 22.39 12.01
CA ALA A 155 1.64 23.73 11.54
C ALA A 155 0.26 24.13 12.07
N ASP A 156 -0.56 23.16 12.47
CA ASP A 156 -1.89 23.32 13.08
C ASP A 156 -1.95 22.47 14.38
N PRO A 157 -2.43 23.04 15.52
CA PRO A 157 -2.59 22.29 16.77
C PRO A 157 -3.49 21.05 16.67
N ARG A 158 -4.28 20.93 15.62
CA ARG A 158 -5.13 19.77 15.34
C ARG A 158 -4.42 18.64 14.60
N GLN A 159 -3.22 18.88 14.08
CA GLN A 159 -2.41 17.83 13.45
C GLN A 159 -1.91 16.86 14.52
N VAL A 160 -1.97 15.57 14.20
CA VAL A 160 -1.36 14.57 15.07
C VAL A 160 0.15 14.49 14.78
N PRO A 161 0.96 14.06 15.77
CA PRO A 161 2.40 13.85 15.54
C PRO A 161 2.66 12.93 14.35
N GLY A 162 3.51 13.35 13.44
CA GLY A 162 3.82 12.62 12.20
C GLY A 162 3.12 13.14 10.95
N GLU A 163 2.08 13.97 11.06
CA GLU A 163 1.46 14.61 9.91
C GLU A 163 2.33 15.76 9.40
N VAL A 164 2.60 15.78 8.10
CA VAL A 164 3.31 16.86 7.40
C VAL A 164 2.47 17.33 6.21
N THR A 165 2.34 18.66 6.09
CA THR A 165 1.71 19.29 4.94
C THR A 165 2.68 20.33 4.38
N GLU A 166 3.27 20.06 3.24
CA GLU A 166 4.24 20.92 2.60
C GLU A 166 3.98 21.01 1.09
N GLY A 167 4.11 22.21 0.53
CA GLY A 167 3.92 22.42 -0.92
C GLY A 167 2.55 21.96 -1.46
N GLY A 168 1.52 21.88 -0.61
CA GLY A 168 0.21 21.32 -0.94
C GLY A 168 0.15 19.79 -0.97
N GLY A 169 1.24 19.10 -0.61
CA GLY A 169 1.28 17.66 -0.38
C GLY A 169 0.93 17.31 1.06
N TYR A 170 0.44 16.10 1.27
CA TYR A 170 0.15 15.53 2.58
C TYR A 170 0.92 14.24 2.74
N HIS A 171 1.66 14.11 3.85
CA HIS A 171 2.34 12.90 4.26
C HIS A 171 2.03 12.64 5.74
N TYR A 172 1.97 11.37 6.09
CA TYR A 172 1.90 10.93 7.47
C TYR A 172 2.96 9.88 7.75
N TYR A 173 3.81 10.17 8.70
CA TYR A 173 4.88 9.30 9.20
C TYR A 173 4.46 8.71 10.55
N PRO A 174 3.73 7.60 10.58
CA PRO A 174 3.22 7.03 11.83
C PRO A 174 4.34 6.51 12.72
N PRO A 175 4.27 6.73 14.04
CA PRO A 175 5.13 6.02 14.98
C PRO A 175 5.01 4.51 14.82
N ARG A 176 6.13 3.79 14.81
CA ARG A 176 6.17 2.33 14.57
C ARG A 176 5.27 1.52 15.51
N HIS A 177 5.17 1.92 16.79
CA HIS A 177 4.33 1.23 17.75
C HIS A 177 2.84 1.31 17.39
N LEU A 178 2.38 2.42 16.77
CA LEU A 178 1.02 2.54 16.27
C LEU A 178 0.78 1.62 15.07
N VAL A 179 1.72 1.62 14.09
CA VAL A 179 1.63 0.72 12.93
C VAL A 179 1.55 -0.74 13.38
N ARG A 180 2.42 -1.16 14.32
CA ARG A 180 2.38 -2.51 14.88
C ARG A 180 1.05 -2.80 15.55
N GLY A 181 0.55 -1.88 16.38
CA GLY A 181 -0.74 -2.04 17.05
C GLY A 181 -1.91 -2.20 16.07
N TRP A 182 -1.95 -1.43 14.98
CA TRP A 182 -2.99 -1.56 13.96
C TRP A 182 -2.89 -2.86 13.17
N LEU A 183 -1.68 -3.29 12.82
CA LEU A 183 -1.45 -4.56 12.13
C LEU A 183 -1.83 -5.75 13.02
N GLU A 184 -1.41 -5.75 14.27
CA GLU A 184 -1.76 -6.79 15.25
C GLU A 184 -3.26 -6.84 15.51
N ALA A 185 -3.92 -5.70 15.69
CA ALA A 185 -5.38 -5.61 15.85
C ALA A 185 -6.13 -6.14 14.62
N ALA A 186 -5.56 -5.98 13.41
CA ALA A 186 -6.09 -6.56 12.18
C ALA A 186 -5.74 -8.05 12.00
N GLY A 187 -4.99 -8.65 12.92
CA GLY A 187 -4.62 -10.06 12.90
C GLY A 187 -3.39 -10.39 12.05
N PHE A 188 -2.51 -9.44 11.82
CA PHE A 188 -1.22 -9.68 11.15
C PHE A 188 -0.10 -9.98 12.14
N ALA A 189 0.80 -10.86 11.72
CA ALA A 189 2.11 -11.06 12.37
C ALA A 189 3.22 -10.69 11.39
N VAL A 190 4.29 -10.08 11.89
CA VAL A 190 5.48 -9.74 11.10
C VAL A 190 6.31 -11.01 10.89
N ILE A 191 6.62 -11.36 9.64
CA ILE A 191 7.53 -12.44 9.24
C ILE A 191 8.95 -11.90 9.14
N GLU A 192 9.10 -10.73 8.50
CA GLU A 192 10.38 -10.09 8.25
C GLU A 192 10.19 -8.59 8.14
N GLU A 193 11.20 -7.84 8.56
CA GLU A 193 11.24 -6.39 8.42
C GLU A 193 12.64 -5.88 8.15
N ALA A 194 12.75 -4.73 7.47
CA ALA A 194 14.01 -4.02 7.27
C ALA A 194 13.76 -2.54 7.01
N ASP A 195 14.74 -1.72 7.40
CA ASP A 195 14.80 -0.30 7.00
C ASP A 195 15.74 -0.18 5.81
N ALA A 196 15.24 0.33 4.70
CA ALA A 196 16.04 0.60 3.51
C ALA A 196 15.33 1.59 2.59
N ASP A 197 16.10 2.36 1.82
CA ASP A 197 15.59 3.23 0.75
C ASP A 197 14.48 4.19 1.23
N SER A 198 14.63 4.78 2.43
CA SER A 198 13.65 5.65 3.10
C SER A 198 12.33 4.96 3.49
N TYR A 199 12.28 3.63 3.51
CA TYR A 199 11.10 2.86 3.90
C TYR A 199 11.40 1.83 4.98
N TRP A 200 10.41 1.61 5.84
CA TRP A 200 10.29 0.43 6.67
C TRP A 200 9.49 -0.63 5.91
N HIS A 201 10.19 -1.64 5.44
CA HIS A 201 9.63 -2.78 4.72
C HIS A 201 9.10 -3.80 5.70
N LEU A 202 7.87 -4.27 5.49
CA LEU A 202 7.19 -5.24 6.34
C LEU A 202 6.64 -6.39 5.51
N LEU A 203 7.18 -7.59 5.71
CA LEU A 203 6.58 -8.82 5.21
C LEU A 203 5.76 -9.43 6.34
N LEU A 204 4.48 -9.63 6.09
CA LEU A 204 3.47 -9.99 7.08
C LEU A 204 2.82 -11.31 6.71
N THR A 205 2.20 -11.96 7.69
CA THR A 205 1.23 -13.03 7.46
C THR A 205 -0.08 -12.72 8.15
N ARG A 206 -1.20 -12.99 7.48
CA ARG A 206 -2.52 -12.92 8.11
C ARG A 206 -2.72 -14.12 9.03
N GLY A 207 -3.02 -13.88 10.30
CA GLY A 207 -3.40 -14.93 11.26
C GLY A 207 -4.71 -15.64 10.88
N PRO A 208 -5.05 -16.73 11.58
CA PRO A 208 -6.38 -17.32 11.46
C PRO A 208 -7.44 -16.32 11.92
N ALA A 209 -8.64 -16.39 11.30
CA ALA A 209 -9.76 -15.60 11.77
C ALA A 209 -10.06 -15.94 13.24
N ALA A 210 -10.32 -14.91 14.06
CA ALA A 210 -10.81 -15.15 15.42
C ALA A 210 -12.04 -16.06 15.33
N ARG A 211 -12.03 -17.17 16.08
CA ARG A 211 -13.22 -18.04 16.16
C ARG A 211 -14.34 -17.21 16.78
N PRO A 212 -15.53 -17.16 16.18
CA PRO A 212 -16.67 -16.57 16.87
C PRO A 212 -16.87 -17.35 18.17
N GLY A 213 -16.82 -16.60 19.29
CA GLY A 213 -17.12 -17.14 20.61
C GLY A 213 -18.60 -17.46 20.77
#